data_f136cf112cd8347d1353c5a17727b706
#
_entry.id   f136cf112cd8347d1353c5a17727b706
#
_cell.length_a   1.000
_cell.length_b   1.000
_cell.length_c   1.000
_cell.angle_alpha   90.00
_cell.angle_beta   90.00
_cell.angle_gamma   90.00
#
_symmetry.space_group_name_H-M   'P 1'
#
loop_
_entity.id
_entity.type
_entity.pdbx_description
1 polymer ?
#
loop_
_entity_poly.entity_id
_entity_poly.type
_entity_poly.pdbx_seq_one_letter_code
_entity_poly.pdbx_strand_id
1 'polypeptide(L)'
;MYHYAKQNGYKPIPIRVDLWQPYVNKEREAIKKFEFYDEIIQLSIPNFVDKIPCNVDKKNQIIPGRNLLLWLLWANFAEEIWIGALHSERHWKERDKSFKFFEDSTNLLTYIFNILRERTELKTPFFHLTKTWVVKWALNNGITEDKIRDTTTCYDKQYKNCWQCSTCFKRRMAMVNNGVQEEYQHNPRESEYAKEMIEEIKSWNKNVRLTEERIKEIKMALSTVWININENIS
;
A
#
# COMPACT_ATOMS: atom_id res chain seq x y z
N MET A 1 -5.71 8.99 0.62
CA MET A 1 -6.72 9.00 1.70
C MET A 1 -7.01 10.41 2.18
N TYR A 2 -6.04 11.19 2.67
CA TYR A 2 -6.25 12.54 3.22
C TYR A 2 -7.03 13.46 2.25
N HIS A 3 -6.55 13.65 1.01
CA HIS A 3 -7.24 14.46 0.00
C HIS A 3 -8.64 13.92 -0.34
N TYR A 4 -8.77 12.60 -0.44
CA TYR A 4 -10.05 11.97 -0.71
C TYR A 4 -11.06 12.23 0.41
N ALA A 5 -10.65 12.15 1.67
CA ALA A 5 -11.49 12.47 2.81
C ALA A 5 -11.93 13.94 2.79
N LYS A 6 -11.00 14.88 2.57
CA LYS A 6 -11.32 16.32 2.45
C LYS A 6 -12.33 16.61 1.35
N GLN A 7 -12.16 16.02 0.17
CA GLN A 7 -13.10 16.23 -0.96
C GLN A 7 -14.50 15.68 -0.70
N ASN A 8 -14.60 14.67 0.19
CA ASN A 8 -15.90 14.13 0.62
C ASN A 8 -16.45 14.79 1.88
N GLY A 9 -15.96 15.99 2.25
CA GLY A 9 -16.48 16.79 3.35
C GLY A 9 -16.04 16.36 4.75
N TYR A 10 -15.10 15.40 4.85
CA TYR A 10 -14.54 14.99 6.13
C TYR A 10 -13.42 15.91 6.59
N LYS A 11 -13.22 15.98 7.91
CA LYS A 11 -12.05 16.61 8.53
C LYS A 11 -11.06 15.52 8.96
N PRO A 12 -10.13 15.09 8.07
CA PRO A 12 -9.23 13.99 8.39
C PRO A 12 -8.21 14.40 9.46
N ILE A 13 -7.92 13.47 10.37
CA ILE A 13 -6.82 13.56 11.33
C ILE A 13 -5.72 12.64 10.80
N PRO A 14 -4.63 13.16 10.22
CA PRO A 14 -3.54 12.33 9.73
C PRO A 14 -2.73 11.79 10.92
N ILE A 15 -2.63 10.47 11.05
CA ILE A 15 -1.89 9.82 12.12
C ILE A 15 -0.82 8.92 11.52
N ARG A 16 0.41 9.12 11.94
CA ARG A 16 1.55 8.28 11.60
C ARG A 16 2.00 7.49 12.82
N VAL A 17 2.18 6.19 12.64
CA VAL A 17 2.78 5.32 13.67
C VAL A 17 4.11 4.80 13.17
N ASP A 18 5.14 5.09 13.92
CA ASP A 18 6.50 4.65 13.65
C ASP A 18 6.81 3.41 14.49
N LEU A 19 6.95 2.27 13.83
CA LEU A 19 7.29 0.98 14.45
C LEU A 19 8.78 0.65 14.30
N TRP A 20 9.59 1.60 13.89
CA TRP A 20 11.03 1.45 13.65
C TRP A 20 11.37 0.39 12.60
N GLN A 21 10.53 0.29 11.57
CA GLN A 21 10.83 -0.55 10.42
C GLN A 21 12.08 -0.02 9.67
N PRO A 22 12.82 -0.90 8.95
CA PRO A 22 14.09 -0.57 8.33
C PRO A 22 14.08 0.64 7.39
N TYR A 23 12.94 0.97 6.79
CA TYR A 23 12.75 2.06 5.84
C TYR A 23 12.09 3.32 6.44
N VAL A 24 11.96 3.38 7.75
CA VAL A 24 11.26 4.45 8.49
C VAL A 24 11.77 5.86 8.17
N ASN A 25 13.07 6.03 7.98
CA ASN A 25 13.66 7.33 7.67
C ASN A 25 13.19 7.87 6.31
N LYS A 26 13.03 6.99 5.30
CA LYS A 26 12.49 7.41 4.00
C LYS A 26 11.03 7.85 4.11
N GLU A 27 10.24 7.17 4.92
CA GLU A 27 8.86 7.58 5.18
C GLU A 27 8.79 8.92 5.89
N ARG A 28 9.69 9.16 6.87
CA ARG A 28 9.80 10.45 7.56
C ARG A 28 10.14 11.58 6.61
N GLU A 29 11.11 11.39 5.72
CA GLU A 29 11.49 12.40 4.74
C GLU A 29 10.41 12.62 3.67
N ALA A 30 9.76 11.56 3.22
CA ALA A 30 8.67 11.68 2.25
C ALA A 30 7.49 12.48 2.79
N ILE A 31 7.10 12.23 4.04
CA ILE A 31 5.89 12.86 4.61
C ILE A 31 6.08 14.35 4.90
N LYS A 32 7.32 14.82 5.15
CA LYS A 32 7.65 16.25 5.33
C LYS A 32 7.31 17.11 4.11
N LYS A 33 7.16 16.51 2.94
CA LYS A 33 6.87 17.20 1.68
C LYS A 33 5.38 17.48 1.45
N PHE A 34 4.52 17.03 2.36
CA PHE A 34 3.07 17.19 2.23
C PHE A 34 2.57 18.35 3.08
N GLU A 35 1.61 19.09 2.56
CA GLU A 35 1.01 20.27 3.17
C GLU A 35 0.33 20.01 4.52
N PHE A 36 -0.05 18.76 4.79
CA PHE A 36 -0.64 18.37 6.07
C PHE A 36 0.41 17.86 7.09
N TYR A 37 1.70 18.07 6.84
CA TYR A 37 2.77 17.56 7.72
C TYR A 37 2.63 18.06 9.15
N ASP A 38 2.34 19.34 9.33
CA ASP A 38 2.20 19.95 10.66
C ASP A 38 0.92 19.52 11.40
N GLU A 39 -0.05 18.95 10.68
CA GLU A 39 -1.28 18.40 11.25
C GLU A 39 -1.10 16.95 11.74
N ILE A 40 0.04 16.28 11.44
CA ILE A 40 0.21 14.86 11.70
C ILE A 40 0.42 14.57 13.18
N ILE A 41 -0.43 13.74 13.74
CA ILE A 41 -0.17 13.11 15.03
C ILE A 41 0.88 12.01 14.82
N GLN A 42 2.05 12.20 15.41
CA GLN A 42 3.14 11.22 15.30
C GLN A 42 3.23 10.37 16.57
N LEU A 43 3.02 9.08 16.41
CA LEU A 43 3.22 8.08 17.46
C LEU A 43 4.47 7.26 17.14
N SER A 44 5.20 6.82 18.15
CA SER A 44 6.38 5.96 17.97
C SER A 44 6.41 4.84 19.01
N ILE A 45 6.69 3.63 18.54
CA ILE A 45 6.98 2.48 19.40
C ILE A 45 8.42 2.04 19.10
N PRO A 46 9.40 2.57 19.85
CA PRO A 46 10.81 2.36 19.57
C PRO A 46 11.21 0.88 19.59
N ASN A 47 12.00 0.47 18.61
CA ASN A 47 12.54 -0.89 18.48
C ASN A 47 11.46 -2.00 18.41
N PHE A 48 10.21 -1.67 18.05
CA PHE A 48 9.13 -2.65 18.02
C PHE A 48 9.48 -3.83 17.10
N VAL A 49 9.88 -3.55 15.87
CA VAL A 49 10.20 -4.60 14.87
C VAL A 49 11.40 -5.45 15.29
N ASP A 50 12.40 -4.83 15.93
CA ASP A 50 13.62 -5.54 16.34
C ASP A 50 13.39 -6.46 17.53
N LYS A 51 12.39 -6.17 18.35
CA LYS A 51 12.07 -6.95 19.57
C LYS A 51 11.01 -8.03 19.38
N ILE A 52 10.35 -8.08 18.24
CA ILE A 52 9.38 -9.14 17.97
C ILE A 52 10.12 -10.44 17.67
N PRO A 53 9.90 -11.52 18.48
CA PRO A 53 10.61 -12.77 18.31
C PRO A 53 10.10 -13.60 17.11
N CYS A 54 9.02 -13.19 16.48
CA CYS A 54 8.48 -13.87 15.31
C CYS A 54 9.35 -13.60 14.08
N ASN A 55 9.50 -14.61 13.23
CA ASN A 55 10.14 -14.47 11.94
C ASN A 55 9.36 -13.46 11.08
N VAL A 56 9.78 -12.20 11.16
CA VAL A 56 9.36 -11.19 10.20
C VAL A 56 9.86 -11.66 8.84
N ASP A 57 8.98 -11.83 7.87
CA ASP A 57 9.40 -12.09 6.50
C ASP A 57 10.21 -10.89 6.02
N LYS A 58 11.54 -11.03 6.09
CA LYS A 58 12.48 -9.95 5.74
C LYS A 58 12.35 -9.50 4.29
N LYS A 59 11.92 -10.40 3.39
CA LYS A 59 11.72 -10.09 1.97
C LYS A 59 10.47 -9.23 1.75
N ASN A 60 9.38 -9.55 2.45
CA ASN A 60 8.08 -8.87 2.29
C ASN A 60 7.73 -7.90 3.43
N GLN A 61 8.58 -7.80 4.45
CA GLN A 61 8.39 -6.95 5.63
C GLN A 61 7.02 -7.16 6.32
N ILE A 62 6.59 -8.42 6.38
CA ILE A 62 5.31 -8.78 7.01
C ILE A 62 5.51 -8.82 8.53
N ILE A 63 4.80 -7.97 9.23
CA ILE A 63 4.73 -7.91 10.70
C ILE A 63 3.36 -8.44 11.11
N PRO A 64 3.27 -9.63 11.72
CA PRO A 64 1.99 -10.18 12.16
C PRO A 64 1.24 -9.24 13.11
N GLY A 65 -0.07 -9.07 12.88
CA GLY A 65 -0.92 -8.23 13.72
C GLY A 65 -0.71 -6.72 13.57
N ARG A 66 0.22 -6.25 12.72
CA ARG A 66 0.54 -4.83 12.55
C ARG A 66 -0.70 -3.99 12.25
N ASN A 67 -1.54 -4.42 11.33
CA ASN A 67 -2.70 -3.63 10.94
C ASN A 67 -3.69 -3.46 12.10
N LEU A 68 -3.97 -4.51 12.88
CA LEU A 68 -4.82 -4.42 14.06
C LEU A 68 -4.23 -3.48 15.12
N LEU A 69 -2.90 -3.56 15.37
CA LEU A 69 -2.21 -2.65 16.28
C LEU A 69 -2.37 -1.18 15.85
N LEU A 70 -2.17 -0.89 14.56
CA LEU A 70 -2.34 0.47 14.03
C LEU A 70 -3.77 0.96 14.21
N TRP A 71 -4.77 0.13 13.93
CA TRP A 71 -6.18 0.49 14.08
C TRP A 71 -6.57 0.75 15.54
N LEU A 72 -6.05 -0.06 16.47
CA LEU A 72 -6.24 0.14 17.89
C LEU A 72 -5.68 1.50 18.36
N LEU A 73 -4.49 1.87 17.87
CA LEU A 73 -3.90 3.17 18.17
C LEU A 73 -4.72 4.32 17.57
N TRP A 74 -5.13 4.21 16.31
CA TRP A 74 -5.88 5.25 15.60
C TRP A 74 -7.30 5.43 16.15
N ALA A 75 -7.92 4.36 16.66
CA ALA A 75 -9.23 4.40 17.28
C ALA A 75 -9.29 5.31 18.52
N ASN A 76 -8.17 5.64 19.14
CA ASN A 76 -8.15 6.61 20.24
C ASN A 76 -8.42 8.06 19.78
N PHE A 77 -8.36 8.35 18.49
CA PHE A 77 -8.44 9.72 17.95
C PHE A 77 -9.71 9.98 17.16
N ALA A 78 -10.37 8.95 16.63
CA ALA A 78 -11.54 9.10 15.78
C ALA A 78 -12.46 7.88 15.83
N GLU A 79 -13.74 8.10 15.49
CA GLU A 79 -14.75 7.04 15.36
C GLU A 79 -14.62 6.31 14.02
N GLU A 80 -14.26 7.02 12.96
CA GLU A 80 -14.02 6.44 11.64
C GLU A 80 -12.53 6.39 11.34
N ILE A 81 -12.04 5.20 11.05
CA ILE A 81 -10.65 4.95 10.67
C ILE A 81 -10.62 4.58 9.20
N TRP A 82 -9.94 5.38 8.40
CA TRP A 82 -9.85 5.18 6.96
C TRP A 82 -8.53 4.49 6.57
N ILE A 83 -8.67 3.37 5.85
CA ILE A 83 -7.56 2.50 5.51
C ILE A 83 -7.41 2.43 4.00
N GLY A 84 -6.18 2.54 3.51
CA GLY A 84 -5.84 2.44 2.08
C GLY A 84 -5.70 1.00 1.58
N ALA A 85 -6.54 0.07 2.03
CA ALA A 85 -6.53 -1.29 1.51
C ALA A 85 -7.04 -1.35 0.07
N LEU A 86 -6.37 -2.11 -0.79
CA LEU A 86 -6.66 -2.25 -2.22
C LEU A 86 -6.96 -3.70 -2.59
N HIS A 87 -7.89 -3.92 -3.50
CA HIS A 87 -8.24 -5.25 -4.01
C HIS A 87 -7.04 -5.99 -4.61
N SER A 88 -6.20 -5.29 -5.34
CA SER A 88 -5.01 -5.84 -5.98
C SER A 88 -3.90 -6.27 -5.00
N GLU A 89 -4.04 -5.93 -3.73
CA GLU A 89 -3.11 -6.32 -2.67
C GLU A 89 -3.59 -7.54 -1.88
N ARG A 90 -4.75 -8.11 -2.24
CA ARG A 90 -5.24 -9.36 -1.65
C ARG A 90 -4.35 -10.52 -2.06
N HIS A 91 -3.30 -10.74 -1.30
CA HIS A 91 -2.62 -12.01 -1.36
C HIS A 91 -3.34 -12.99 -0.44
N TRP A 92 -3.48 -14.27 -0.85
CA TRP A 92 -4.10 -15.30 0.00
C TRP A 92 -3.42 -15.44 1.37
N LYS A 93 -2.17 -14.99 1.48
CA LYS A 93 -1.40 -14.92 2.72
C LYS A 93 -1.71 -13.68 3.57
N GLU A 94 -2.30 -12.63 2.98
CA GLU A 94 -2.56 -11.36 3.66
C GLU A 94 -4.00 -11.32 4.16
N ARG A 95 -4.32 -12.20 5.10
CA ARG A 95 -5.66 -12.31 5.70
C ARG A 95 -6.08 -11.03 6.43
N ASP A 96 -5.13 -10.23 6.89
CA ASP A 96 -5.32 -8.94 7.57
C ASP A 96 -5.77 -7.78 6.65
N LYS A 97 -6.09 -8.09 5.39
CA LYS A 97 -6.71 -7.19 4.40
C LYS A 97 -8.00 -7.77 3.82
N SER A 98 -8.59 -8.78 4.45
CA SER A 98 -9.87 -9.36 4.01
C SER A 98 -11.06 -8.61 4.58
N PHE A 99 -12.23 -8.68 3.92
CA PHE A 99 -13.48 -8.15 4.48
C PHE A 99 -13.79 -8.70 5.87
N LYS A 100 -13.62 -10.01 6.03
CA LYS A 100 -13.86 -10.66 7.33
C LYS A 100 -12.97 -10.07 8.41
N PHE A 101 -11.71 -9.80 8.12
CA PHE A 101 -10.81 -9.18 9.07
C PHE A 101 -11.22 -7.74 9.42
N PHE A 102 -11.70 -6.97 8.44
CA PHE A 102 -12.21 -5.62 8.70
C PHE A 102 -13.48 -5.64 9.54
N GLU A 103 -14.40 -6.55 9.24
CA GLU A 103 -15.63 -6.73 10.01
C GLU A 103 -15.34 -7.13 11.46
N ASP A 104 -14.53 -8.17 11.67
CA ASP A 104 -14.15 -8.65 12.99
C ASP A 104 -13.41 -7.56 13.79
N SER A 105 -12.52 -6.83 13.13
CA SER A 105 -11.79 -5.75 13.78
C SER A 105 -12.68 -4.56 14.11
N THR A 106 -13.65 -4.22 13.26
CA THR A 106 -14.67 -3.19 13.55
C THR A 106 -15.48 -3.58 14.77
N ASN A 107 -15.93 -4.83 14.85
CA ASN A 107 -16.68 -5.33 16.00
C ASN A 107 -15.85 -5.30 17.29
N LEU A 108 -14.58 -5.73 17.21
CA LEU A 108 -13.66 -5.71 18.34
C LEU A 108 -13.38 -4.27 18.82
N LEU A 109 -13.09 -3.34 17.90
CA LEU A 109 -12.85 -1.94 18.25
C LEU A 109 -14.10 -1.28 18.82
N THR A 110 -15.28 -1.55 18.25
CA THR A 110 -16.55 -1.07 18.79
C THR A 110 -16.75 -1.56 20.22
N TYR A 111 -16.49 -2.84 20.48
CA TYR A 111 -16.59 -3.41 21.82
C TYR A 111 -15.59 -2.77 22.82
N ILE A 112 -14.33 -2.57 22.41
CA ILE A 112 -13.30 -1.98 23.27
C ILE A 112 -13.61 -0.51 23.60
N PHE A 113 -14.11 0.24 22.63
CA PHE A 113 -14.34 1.69 22.74
C PHE A 113 -15.79 2.06 23.08
N ASN A 114 -16.67 1.09 23.40
CA ASN A 114 -18.08 1.33 23.69
C ASN A 114 -18.32 2.27 24.89
N ILE A 115 -17.35 2.40 25.77
CA ILE A 115 -17.40 3.33 26.92
C ILE A 115 -17.26 4.81 26.46
N LEU A 116 -16.67 5.04 25.28
CA LEU A 116 -16.39 6.40 24.76
C LEU A 116 -17.36 6.79 23.64
N ARG A 117 -17.90 5.79 22.91
CA ARG A 117 -18.72 6.00 21.70
C ARG A 117 -19.52 4.75 21.35
N GLU A 118 -20.63 4.95 20.65
CA GLU A 118 -21.51 3.84 20.26
C GLU A 118 -20.88 2.90 19.23
N ARG A 119 -20.03 3.44 18.33
CA ARG A 119 -19.41 2.66 17.25
C ARG A 119 -18.02 3.19 16.89
N THR A 120 -17.14 2.25 16.56
CA THR A 120 -15.87 2.53 15.87
C THR A 120 -15.90 1.83 14.51
N GLU A 121 -15.66 2.54 13.43
CA GLU A 121 -15.83 2.00 12.08
C GLU A 121 -14.52 2.03 11.26
N LEU A 122 -14.18 0.89 10.66
CA LEU A 122 -13.08 0.79 9.69
C LEU A 122 -13.64 0.98 8.27
N LYS A 123 -13.20 2.01 7.57
CA LYS A 123 -13.59 2.29 6.19
C LYS A 123 -12.44 2.05 5.20
N THR A 124 -12.77 1.42 4.10
CA THR A 124 -11.80 1.09 3.02
C THR A 124 -12.33 1.58 1.68
N PRO A 125 -12.42 2.90 1.44
CA PRO A 125 -13.08 3.44 0.25
C PRO A 125 -12.42 3.03 -1.07
N PHE A 126 -11.15 2.64 -1.03
CA PHE A 126 -10.40 2.17 -2.20
C PHE A 126 -10.34 0.64 -2.34
N PHE A 127 -11.10 -0.09 -1.53
CA PHE A 127 -10.99 -1.55 -1.45
C PHE A 127 -11.20 -2.27 -2.77
N HIS A 128 -12.08 -1.77 -3.63
CA HIS A 128 -12.36 -2.36 -4.95
C HIS A 128 -11.48 -1.80 -6.08
N LEU A 129 -10.55 -0.90 -5.75
CA LEU A 129 -9.69 -0.25 -6.73
C LEU A 129 -8.31 -0.88 -6.78
N THR A 130 -7.63 -0.72 -7.92
CA THR A 130 -6.20 -0.99 -8.06
C THR A 130 -5.39 0.25 -7.70
N LYS A 131 -4.08 0.08 -7.49
CA LYS A 131 -3.18 1.21 -7.27
C LYS A 131 -3.14 2.15 -8.50
N THR A 132 -3.31 1.62 -9.70
CA THR A 132 -3.45 2.38 -10.95
C THR A 132 -4.63 3.35 -10.88
N TRP A 133 -5.77 2.87 -10.41
CA TRP A 133 -6.96 3.71 -10.21
C TRP A 133 -6.75 4.79 -9.16
N VAL A 134 -6.04 4.49 -8.06
CA VAL A 134 -5.74 5.48 -7.02
C VAL A 134 -4.86 6.60 -7.56
N VAL A 135 -3.85 6.28 -8.36
CA VAL A 135 -2.98 7.29 -9.02
C VAL A 135 -3.79 8.11 -10.02
N LYS A 136 -4.62 7.45 -10.87
CA LYS A 136 -5.51 8.13 -11.81
C LYS A 136 -6.46 9.10 -11.12
N TRP A 137 -7.09 8.65 -10.03
CA TRP A 137 -7.94 9.50 -9.22
C TRP A 137 -7.17 10.73 -8.69
N ALA A 138 -5.98 10.53 -8.15
CA ALA A 138 -5.14 11.60 -7.61
C ALA A 138 -4.85 12.67 -8.68
N LEU A 139 -4.40 12.26 -9.86
CA LEU A 139 -4.13 13.17 -10.99
C LEU A 139 -5.38 13.94 -11.42
N ASN A 140 -6.52 13.26 -11.55
CA ASN A 140 -7.79 13.88 -11.95
C ASN A 140 -8.36 14.85 -10.90
N ASN A 141 -7.87 14.77 -9.66
CA ASN A 141 -8.29 15.62 -8.55
C ASN A 141 -7.22 16.64 -8.12
N GLY A 142 -6.32 17.02 -9.05
CA GLY A 142 -5.37 18.11 -8.87
C GLY A 142 -4.12 17.78 -8.07
N ILE A 143 -3.89 16.50 -7.74
CA ILE A 143 -2.62 16.08 -7.12
C ILE A 143 -1.60 15.90 -8.24
N THR A 144 -0.55 16.72 -8.22
CA THR A 144 0.46 16.73 -9.28
C THR A 144 1.31 15.45 -9.30
N GLU A 145 1.90 15.16 -10.46
CA GLU A 145 2.84 14.06 -10.60
C GLU A 145 4.01 14.14 -9.60
N ASP A 146 4.52 15.35 -9.34
CA ASP A 146 5.61 15.58 -8.39
C ASP A 146 5.19 15.15 -6.97
N LYS A 147 3.98 15.50 -6.55
CA LYS A 147 3.44 15.05 -5.26
C LYS A 147 3.30 13.53 -5.19
N ILE A 148 2.90 12.89 -6.29
CA ILE A 148 2.84 11.43 -6.35
C ILE A 148 4.25 10.84 -6.31
N ARG A 149 5.21 11.42 -7.02
CA ARG A 149 6.63 11.01 -6.98
C ARG A 149 7.25 11.19 -5.59
N ASP A 150 6.80 12.17 -4.81
CA ASP A 150 7.28 12.40 -3.44
C ASP A 150 6.86 11.31 -2.45
N THR A 151 5.82 10.54 -2.76
CA THR A 151 5.47 9.38 -1.91
C THR A 151 6.54 8.29 -1.98
N THR A 152 6.66 7.49 -0.93
CA THR A 152 7.55 6.33 -0.89
C THR A 152 6.79 5.04 -0.59
N THR A 153 7.21 3.94 -1.20
CA THR A 153 6.65 2.60 -0.96
C THR A 153 7.73 1.52 -0.88
N CYS A 154 8.97 1.84 -1.22
CA CYS A 154 10.07 0.90 -1.32
C CYS A 154 10.53 0.40 0.06
N TYR A 155 10.71 -0.91 0.22
CA TYR A 155 11.21 -1.54 1.45
C TYR A 155 12.73 -1.50 1.59
N ASP A 156 13.45 -1.16 0.53
CA ASP A 156 14.90 -0.99 0.59
C ASP A 156 15.28 0.21 1.46
N LYS A 157 16.35 0.10 2.25
CA LYS A 157 16.82 1.18 3.13
C LYS A 157 17.49 2.32 2.37
N GLN A 158 18.21 1.98 1.30
CA GLN A 158 19.12 2.87 0.60
C GLN A 158 18.45 3.59 -0.57
N TYR A 159 17.64 2.88 -1.37
CA TYR A 159 17.10 3.40 -2.61
C TYR A 159 15.68 3.91 -2.44
N LYS A 160 15.34 5.01 -3.11
CA LYS A 160 13.96 5.52 -3.16
C LYS A 160 13.05 4.48 -3.84
N ASN A 161 13.48 3.96 -4.99
CA ASN A 161 12.80 2.93 -5.77
C ASN A 161 13.82 1.87 -6.21
N CYS A 162 13.85 0.71 -5.55
CA CYS A 162 14.85 -0.33 -5.85
C CYS A 162 14.51 -1.18 -7.08
N TRP A 163 13.26 -1.28 -7.47
CA TRP A 163 12.71 -2.21 -8.47
C TRP A 163 12.79 -3.71 -8.09
N GLN A 164 13.41 -4.09 -7.00
CA GLN A 164 13.56 -5.49 -6.59
C GLN A 164 12.39 -5.99 -5.72
N CYS A 165 11.74 -5.10 -4.98
CA CYS A 165 10.66 -5.47 -4.07
C CYS A 165 9.27 -5.39 -4.74
N SER A 166 8.32 -6.17 -4.20
CA SER A 166 6.94 -6.24 -4.68
C SER A 166 6.23 -4.87 -4.70
N THR A 167 6.56 -3.98 -3.75
CA THR A 167 5.94 -2.66 -3.67
C THR A 167 6.44 -1.71 -4.77
N CYS A 168 7.72 -1.78 -5.15
CA CYS A 168 8.24 -1.06 -6.31
C CYS A 168 7.60 -1.54 -7.61
N PHE A 169 7.41 -2.85 -7.77
CA PHE A 169 6.71 -3.42 -8.92
C PHE A 169 5.27 -2.87 -9.02
N LYS A 170 4.51 -2.95 -7.92
CA LYS A 170 3.13 -2.44 -7.86
C LYS A 170 3.06 -0.93 -8.09
N ARG A 171 4.05 -0.17 -7.60
CA ARG A 171 4.17 1.27 -7.85
C ARG A 171 4.43 1.55 -9.31
N ARG A 172 5.42 0.87 -9.91
CA ARG A 172 5.76 1.04 -11.34
C ARG A 172 4.54 0.82 -12.24
N MET A 173 3.76 -0.25 -11.99
CA MET A 173 2.53 -0.47 -12.74
C MET A 173 1.58 0.72 -12.67
N ALA A 174 1.34 1.24 -11.45
CA ALA A 174 0.44 2.36 -11.26
C ALA A 174 0.94 3.63 -11.97
N MET A 175 2.25 3.90 -11.94
CA MET A 175 2.84 5.07 -12.57
C MET A 175 2.78 4.98 -14.09
N VAL A 176 3.29 3.88 -14.67
CA VAL A 176 3.33 3.69 -16.14
C VAL A 176 1.94 3.72 -16.76
N ASN A 177 0.96 3.06 -16.14
CA ASN A 177 -0.43 3.04 -16.62
C ASN A 177 -1.11 4.42 -16.56
N ASN A 178 -0.49 5.41 -15.90
CA ASN A 178 -0.94 6.80 -15.85
C ASN A 178 0.03 7.79 -16.53
N GLY A 179 1.02 7.30 -17.25
CA GLY A 179 2.00 8.13 -17.97
C GLY A 179 3.03 8.83 -17.07
N VAL A 180 3.05 8.52 -15.77
CA VAL A 180 3.98 9.14 -14.81
C VAL A 180 5.35 8.48 -14.89
N GLN A 181 6.37 9.28 -15.17
CA GLN A 181 7.76 8.80 -15.27
C GLN A 181 8.41 8.79 -13.88
N GLU A 182 9.13 7.71 -13.58
CA GLU A 182 9.95 7.56 -12.36
C GLU A 182 11.25 6.84 -12.67
N GLU A 183 12.29 7.18 -11.90
CA GLU A 183 13.57 6.48 -11.94
C GLU A 183 13.61 5.34 -10.93
N TYR A 184 14.25 4.25 -11.33
CA TYR A 184 14.47 3.05 -10.53
C TYR A 184 15.93 2.65 -10.57
N GLN A 185 16.46 2.21 -9.43
CA GLN A 185 17.90 1.96 -9.26
C GLN A 185 18.40 0.72 -10.00
N HIS A 186 17.59 -0.33 -10.08
CA HIS A 186 17.99 -1.60 -10.71
C HIS A 186 17.21 -1.87 -11.99
N ASN A 187 17.81 -2.73 -12.83
CA ASN A 187 17.15 -3.20 -14.03
C ASN A 187 15.93 -4.07 -13.68
N PRO A 188 14.74 -3.77 -14.18
CA PRO A 188 13.54 -4.57 -13.93
C PRO A 188 13.64 -6.03 -14.38
N ARG A 189 14.47 -6.34 -15.40
CA ARG A 189 14.71 -7.72 -15.87
C ARG A 189 15.38 -8.62 -14.83
N GLU A 190 16.08 -8.03 -13.87
CA GLU A 190 16.76 -8.73 -12.79
C GLU A 190 15.86 -8.98 -11.58
N SER A 191 14.69 -8.33 -11.54
CA SER A 191 13.74 -8.46 -10.42
C SER A 191 13.15 -9.88 -10.36
N GLU A 192 13.43 -10.59 -9.27
CA GLU A 192 12.82 -11.90 -9.00
C GLU A 192 11.29 -11.79 -8.95
N TYR A 193 10.77 -10.73 -8.32
CA TYR A 193 9.32 -10.53 -8.23
C TYR A 193 8.68 -10.31 -9.61
N ALA A 194 9.34 -9.58 -10.52
CA ALA A 194 8.86 -9.42 -11.88
C ALA A 194 8.85 -10.77 -12.64
N LYS A 195 9.89 -11.60 -12.45
CA LYS A 195 9.95 -12.95 -13.02
C LYS A 195 8.83 -13.84 -12.48
N GLU A 196 8.59 -13.84 -11.15
CA GLU A 196 7.47 -14.56 -10.53
C GLU A 196 6.14 -14.14 -11.14
N MET A 197 5.89 -12.85 -11.34
CA MET A 197 4.66 -12.33 -11.93
C MET A 197 4.49 -12.71 -13.41
N ILE A 198 5.58 -12.75 -14.17
CA ILE A 198 5.56 -13.22 -15.57
C ILE A 198 5.16 -14.69 -15.62
N GLU A 199 5.76 -15.54 -14.80
CA GLU A 199 5.42 -16.97 -14.75
C GLU A 199 3.97 -17.19 -14.26
N GLU A 200 3.49 -16.41 -13.31
CA GLU A 200 2.10 -16.46 -12.85
C GLU A 200 1.12 -16.07 -13.98
N ILE A 201 1.48 -15.10 -14.82
CA ILE A 201 0.68 -14.71 -15.99
C ILE A 201 0.68 -15.81 -17.06
N LYS A 202 1.84 -16.43 -17.33
CA LYS A 202 1.95 -17.53 -18.31
C LYS A 202 1.14 -18.74 -17.90
N SER A 203 1.14 -19.08 -16.62
CA SER A 203 0.37 -20.19 -16.04
C SER A 203 -1.09 -19.83 -15.69
N TRP A 204 -1.54 -18.62 -16.02
CA TRP A 204 -2.83 -18.11 -15.58
C TRP A 204 -4.00 -18.92 -16.16
N ASN A 205 -4.78 -19.48 -15.27
CA ASN A 205 -6.11 -19.99 -15.54
C ASN A 205 -7.12 -19.17 -14.73
N LYS A 206 -8.35 -19.02 -15.23
CA LYS A 206 -9.39 -18.12 -14.67
C LYS A 206 -9.71 -18.33 -13.17
N ASN A 207 -9.17 -19.35 -12.53
CA ASN A 207 -9.40 -19.67 -11.12
C ASN A 207 -8.32 -19.10 -10.18
N VAL A 208 -7.35 -18.35 -10.69
CA VAL A 208 -6.20 -17.85 -9.93
C VAL A 208 -6.28 -16.34 -9.75
N ARG A 209 -5.69 -15.87 -8.72
CA ARG A 209 -5.42 -14.57 -8.07
C ARG A 209 -5.40 -13.29 -8.91
N LEU A 210 -5.19 -13.37 -10.22
CA LEU A 210 -5.07 -12.21 -11.10
C LEU A 210 -6.37 -12.03 -11.88
N THR A 211 -6.96 -10.84 -11.79
CA THR A 211 -8.04 -10.44 -12.68
C THR A 211 -7.50 -10.12 -14.08
N GLU A 212 -8.33 -10.18 -15.11
CA GLU A 212 -7.95 -9.79 -16.48
C GLU A 212 -7.43 -8.34 -16.52
N GLU A 213 -8.07 -7.45 -15.78
CA GLU A 213 -7.64 -6.06 -15.64
C GLU A 213 -6.21 -5.96 -15.06
N ARG A 214 -5.94 -6.73 -14.01
CA ARG A 214 -4.62 -6.76 -13.38
C ARG A 214 -3.55 -7.31 -14.31
N ILE A 215 -3.88 -8.33 -15.11
CA ILE A 215 -2.96 -8.85 -16.13
C ILE A 215 -2.64 -7.79 -17.19
N LYS A 216 -3.64 -7.03 -17.66
CA LYS A 216 -3.43 -5.91 -18.59
C LYS A 216 -2.51 -4.85 -18.00
N GLU A 217 -2.74 -4.44 -16.75
CA GLU A 217 -1.87 -3.48 -16.05
C GLU A 217 -0.42 -3.96 -15.97
N ILE A 218 -0.21 -5.24 -15.63
CA ILE A 218 1.12 -5.84 -15.53
C ILE A 218 1.79 -5.90 -16.89
N LYS A 219 1.11 -6.37 -17.93
CA LYS A 219 1.64 -6.46 -19.29
C LYS A 219 2.07 -5.08 -19.81
N MET A 220 1.25 -4.05 -19.60
CA MET A 220 1.58 -2.69 -20.00
C MET A 220 2.82 -2.18 -19.27
N ALA A 221 2.92 -2.35 -17.96
CA ALA A 221 4.08 -1.91 -17.19
C ALA A 221 5.37 -2.65 -17.56
N LEU A 222 5.29 -3.93 -17.90
CA LEU A 222 6.44 -4.72 -18.32
C LEU A 222 6.86 -4.43 -19.77
N SER A 223 5.93 -4.13 -20.67
CA SER A 223 6.24 -3.78 -22.06
C SER A 223 7.11 -2.53 -22.16
N THR A 224 6.94 -1.56 -21.28
CA THR A 224 7.76 -0.34 -21.23
C THR A 224 9.23 -0.59 -20.86
N VAL A 225 9.57 -1.77 -20.38
CA VAL A 225 10.93 -2.18 -20.02
C VAL A 225 11.45 -3.33 -20.90
N TRP A 226 10.88 -3.50 -22.09
CA TRP A 226 11.27 -4.51 -23.10
C TRP A 226 11.18 -5.96 -22.61
N ILE A 227 10.28 -6.24 -21.69
CA ILE A 227 9.95 -7.61 -21.29
C ILE A 227 8.78 -8.07 -22.17
N ASN A 228 9.11 -8.77 -23.25
CA ASN A 228 8.08 -9.29 -24.16
C ASN A 228 7.40 -10.52 -23.54
N ILE A 229 6.17 -10.35 -23.07
CA ILE A 229 5.40 -11.45 -22.47
C ILE A 229 4.71 -12.28 -23.55
N ASN A 230 4.64 -11.75 -24.78
CA ASN A 230 3.86 -12.35 -25.86
C ASN A 230 4.58 -13.46 -26.62
N GLU A 231 5.88 -13.68 -26.41
CA GLU A 231 6.64 -14.65 -27.19
C GLU A 231 6.42 -16.13 -26.82
N ASN A 232 5.58 -16.43 -25.82
CA ASN A 232 5.32 -17.82 -25.39
C ASN A 232 3.87 -18.07 -24.94
N ILE A 233 2.89 -17.43 -25.54
CA ILE A 233 1.47 -17.79 -25.38
C ILE A 233 1.00 -18.27 -26.78
N SER A 234 1.52 -19.40 -27.21
CA SER A 234 0.98 -20.22 -28.27
C SER A 234 0.60 -21.58 -27.71
#